data_53373454bb7673b6acca64b61219ab30
#
_entry.id   53373454bb7673b6acca64b61219ab30
#
_cell.length_a   1.000
_cell.length_b   1.000
_cell.length_c   1.000
_cell.angle_alpha   90.00
_cell.angle_beta   90.00
_cell.angle_gamma   90.00
#
_symmetry.space_group_name_H-M   'P 1'
#
loop_
_entity.id
_entity.type
_entity.pdbx_description
1 polymer ?
#
loop_
_entity_poly.entity_id
_entity_poly.type
_entity_poly.pdbx_seq_one_letter_code
_entity_poly.pdbx_strand_id
1 'polypeptide(L)'
;MSEVAEADWKLIADFVRERFGLSFEGARRDILEARLRSRLCDLHLQTFREYYHYLSFHPAREAETSELSRRITNNETYFFREPHHFAFILNQVIPPLQSVLRTRPLRVLSAGCSSGEEPYSLVVNLVDSGLELQGYRWEIDACDLNTARIEQARNALYEPGSLRVCDDEVRQRCFIRNGERFQLKDRYRKGVNFFQANLAGPTVGLGRAGYDVILCRNMLIYFHDDAFISLIGHFSRLLLPGGYLLLGHSESLVDRMPTFEPLFLNGTMAYRRTGECS
;
A
#
# COMPACT_ATOMS: atom_id res chain seq x y z
N MET A 1 16.18 0.04 -32.61
CA MET A 1 15.22 0.68 -31.67
C MET A 1 15.64 2.13 -31.57
N SER A 2 14.79 3.10 -31.93
CA SER A 2 15.13 4.53 -31.81
C SER A 2 15.26 4.89 -30.34
N GLU A 3 16.36 5.54 -29.99
CA GLU A 3 16.57 6.15 -28.69
C GLU A 3 15.41 7.13 -28.42
N VAL A 4 14.79 7.04 -27.25
CA VAL A 4 13.72 7.96 -26.88
C VAL A 4 14.30 9.34 -26.77
N ALA A 5 13.73 10.31 -27.47
CA ALA A 5 14.15 11.69 -27.30
C ALA A 5 13.97 12.08 -25.81
N GLU A 6 15.03 12.59 -25.18
CA GLU A 6 15.04 12.94 -23.76
C GLU A 6 13.88 13.90 -23.38
N ALA A 7 13.55 14.81 -24.31
CA ALA A 7 12.44 15.72 -24.14
C ALA A 7 11.07 15.02 -24.08
N ASP A 8 10.86 13.94 -24.85
CA ASP A 8 9.60 13.21 -24.87
C ASP A 8 9.47 12.33 -23.62
N TRP A 9 10.59 11.74 -23.15
CA TRP A 9 10.63 11.05 -21.87
C TRP A 9 10.28 11.96 -20.70
N LYS A 10 10.85 13.16 -20.67
CA LYS A 10 10.61 14.13 -19.62
C LYS A 10 9.12 14.50 -19.49
N LEU A 11 8.39 14.64 -20.60
CA LEU A 11 6.95 14.91 -20.55
C LEU A 11 6.17 13.82 -19.79
N ILE A 12 6.50 12.55 -20.04
CA ILE A 12 5.86 11.42 -19.34
C ILE A 12 6.31 11.33 -17.88
N ALA A 13 7.61 11.51 -17.61
CA ALA A 13 8.14 11.49 -16.26
C ALA A 13 7.53 12.59 -15.37
N ASP A 14 7.41 13.81 -15.90
CA ASP A 14 6.78 14.93 -15.22
C ASP A 14 5.28 14.66 -15.00
N PHE A 15 4.55 14.15 -15.99
CA PHE A 15 3.15 13.76 -15.84
C PHE A 15 2.95 12.71 -14.73
N VAL A 16 3.80 11.68 -14.70
CA VAL A 16 3.73 10.61 -13.70
C VAL A 16 4.06 11.16 -12.31
N ARG A 17 5.06 12.03 -12.21
CA ARG A 17 5.44 12.68 -10.96
C ARG A 17 4.30 13.56 -10.42
N GLU A 18 3.73 14.41 -11.25
CA GLU A 18 2.64 15.32 -10.84
C GLU A 18 1.35 14.56 -10.47
N ARG A 19 1.01 13.53 -11.25
CA ARG A 19 -0.26 12.81 -11.06
C ARG A 19 -0.20 11.75 -9.96
N PHE A 20 0.96 11.07 -9.81
CA PHE A 20 1.10 9.90 -8.94
C PHE A 20 2.20 10.05 -7.88
N GLY A 21 2.95 11.15 -7.87
CA GLY A 21 4.06 11.38 -6.93
C GLY A 21 5.25 10.45 -7.11
N LEU A 22 5.28 9.67 -8.20
CA LEU A 22 6.29 8.64 -8.44
C LEU A 22 7.48 9.20 -9.23
N SER A 23 8.69 8.78 -8.86
CA SER A 23 9.94 9.10 -9.57
C SER A 23 10.49 7.85 -10.25
N PHE A 24 10.85 8.01 -11.53
CA PHE A 24 11.45 6.95 -12.35
C PHE A 24 12.79 7.44 -12.90
N GLU A 25 13.81 7.43 -12.02
CA GLU A 25 15.18 7.80 -12.35
C GLU A 25 16.10 6.57 -12.36
N GLY A 26 17.22 6.68 -13.05
CA GLY A 26 18.22 5.59 -13.16
C GLY A 26 17.63 4.31 -13.75
N ALA A 27 17.94 3.17 -13.17
CA ALA A 27 17.50 1.84 -13.65
C ALA A 27 15.96 1.66 -13.68
N ARG A 28 15.22 2.46 -12.93
CA ARG A 28 13.74 2.41 -12.95
C ARG A 28 13.15 3.02 -14.23
N ARG A 29 13.87 3.94 -14.86
CA ARG A 29 13.50 4.52 -16.15
C ARG A 29 13.33 3.45 -17.21
N ASP A 30 14.31 2.56 -17.36
CA ASP A 30 14.31 1.51 -18.38
C ASP A 30 13.10 0.57 -18.21
N ILE A 31 12.78 0.24 -16.96
CA ILE A 31 11.62 -0.61 -16.64
C ILE A 31 10.32 0.09 -17.05
N LEU A 32 10.16 1.36 -16.69
CA LEU A 32 8.96 2.13 -17.02
C LEU A 32 8.86 2.31 -18.55
N GLU A 33 9.96 2.67 -19.20
CA GLU A 33 10.02 2.83 -20.65
C GLU A 33 9.59 1.56 -21.38
N ALA A 34 10.09 0.41 -20.97
CA ALA A 34 9.71 -0.88 -21.55
C ALA A 34 8.20 -1.17 -21.40
N ARG A 35 7.64 -0.92 -20.22
CA ARG A 35 6.20 -1.08 -19.96
C ARG A 35 5.33 -0.14 -20.81
N LEU A 36 5.77 1.10 -20.97
CA LEU A 36 5.03 2.11 -21.74
C LEU A 36 5.15 1.89 -23.25
N ARG A 37 6.29 1.38 -23.75
CA ARG A 37 6.42 1.01 -25.18
C ARG A 37 5.37 -0.01 -25.60
N SER A 38 5.12 -1.04 -24.78
CA SER A 38 4.02 -1.97 -25.05
C SER A 38 2.67 -1.24 -25.15
N ARG A 39 2.45 -0.23 -24.29
CA ARG A 39 1.19 0.52 -24.31
C ARG A 39 1.06 1.42 -25.54
N LEU A 40 2.15 2.03 -26.00
CA LEU A 40 2.14 2.79 -27.25
C LEU A 40 1.69 1.90 -28.42
N CYS A 41 2.23 0.68 -28.50
CA CYS A 41 1.81 -0.28 -29.52
C CYS A 41 0.30 -0.60 -29.45
N ASP A 42 -0.24 -0.85 -28.23
CA ASP A 42 -1.66 -1.12 -28.03
C ASP A 42 -2.56 0.04 -28.52
N LEU A 43 -2.08 1.27 -28.37
CA LEU A 43 -2.80 2.49 -28.75
C LEU A 43 -2.48 2.96 -30.19
N HIS A 44 -1.61 2.25 -30.92
CA HIS A 44 -1.10 2.66 -32.25
C HIS A 44 -0.39 4.02 -32.27
N LEU A 45 0.25 4.40 -31.15
CA LEU A 45 1.05 5.62 -31.02
C LEU A 45 2.52 5.32 -31.32
N GLN A 46 3.24 6.33 -31.86
CA GLN A 46 4.62 6.16 -32.28
C GLN A 46 5.62 6.73 -31.26
N THR A 47 5.22 7.75 -30.48
CA THR A 47 6.11 8.51 -29.61
C THR A 47 5.51 8.70 -28.20
N PHE A 48 6.38 8.93 -27.22
CA PHE A 48 5.94 9.31 -25.87
C PHE A 48 5.28 10.69 -25.83
N ARG A 49 5.61 11.58 -26.76
CA ARG A 49 4.91 12.87 -26.93
C ARG A 49 3.45 12.67 -27.33
N GLU A 50 3.17 11.79 -28.27
CA GLU A 50 1.79 11.45 -28.64
C GLU A 50 1.03 10.83 -27.46
N TYR A 51 1.71 9.98 -26.66
CA TYR A 51 1.12 9.41 -25.48
C TYR A 51 0.82 10.45 -24.38
N TYR A 52 1.74 11.40 -24.15
CA TYR A 52 1.50 12.55 -23.29
C TYR A 52 0.28 13.37 -23.73
N HIS A 53 0.15 13.65 -25.03
CA HIS A 53 -1.03 14.33 -25.57
C HIS A 53 -2.31 13.52 -25.37
N TYR A 54 -2.23 12.20 -25.53
CA TYR A 54 -3.36 11.31 -25.25
C TYR A 54 -3.79 11.40 -23.77
N LEU A 55 -2.87 11.27 -22.85
CA LEU A 55 -3.11 11.37 -21.40
C LEU A 55 -3.65 12.75 -20.98
N SER A 56 -3.28 13.82 -21.70
CA SER A 56 -3.63 15.20 -21.33
C SER A 56 -4.95 15.66 -21.94
N PHE A 57 -5.23 15.29 -23.18
CA PHE A 57 -6.28 15.94 -23.98
C PHE A 57 -7.30 14.99 -24.62
N HIS A 58 -7.03 13.68 -24.68
CA HIS A 58 -7.96 12.76 -25.32
C HIS A 58 -9.24 12.57 -24.48
N PRO A 59 -10.42 12.37 -25.09
CA PRO A 59 -11.67 12.12 -24.37
C PRO A 59 -11.59 10.92 -23.40
N ALA A 60 -10.80 9.89 -23.72
CA ALA A 60 -10.58 8.70 -22.89
C ALA A 60 -9.41 8.84 -21.89
N ARG A 61 -8.89 10.07 -21.66
CA ARG A 61 -7.69 10.30 -20.81
C ARG A 61 -7.83 9.73 -19.39
N GLU A 62 -9.00 9.79 -18.78
CA GLU A 62 -9.19 9.28 -17.41
C GLU A 62 -9.08 7.76 -17.36
N ALA A 63 -9.66 7.05 -18.32
CA ALA A 63 -9.52 5.61 -18.45
C ALA A 63 -8.06 5.22 -18.73
N GLU A 64 -7.36 5.99 -19.57
CA GLU A 64 -5.95 5.76 -19.86
C GLU A 64 -5.04 6.08 -18.66
N THR A 65 -5.36 7.12 -17.90
CA THR A 65 -4.64 7.44 -16.65
C THR A 65 -4.77 6.29 -15.64
N SER A 66 -5.94 5.67 -15.57
CA SER A 66 -6.15 4.46 -14.76
C SER A 66 -5.33 3.27 -15.29
N GLU A 67 -5.26 3.05 -16.59
CA GLU A 67 -4.42 2.01 -17.20
C GLU A 67 -2.93 2.29 -16.97
N LEU A 68 -2.50 3.55 -17.10
CA LEU A 68 -1.14 3.97 -16.80
C LEU A 68 -0.78 3.62 -15.34
N SER A 69 -1.66 3.94 -14.38
CA SER A 69 -1.42 3.64 -12.96
C SER A 69 -1.18 2.14 -12.71
N ARG A 70 -1.90 1.27 -13.42
CA ARG A 70 -1.72 -0.20 -13.35
C ARG A 70 -0.36 -0.65 -13.85
N ARG A 71 0.18 0.03 -14.87
CA ARG A 71 1.47 -0.33 -15.51
C ARG A 71 2.68 0.20 -14.75
N ILE A 72 2.54 1.35 -14.07
CA ILE A 72 3.67 1.98 -13.38
C ILE A 72 3.84 1.48 -11.94
N THR A 73 2.79 0.94 -11.30
CA THR A 73 2.89 0.40 -9.94
C THR A 73 3.64 -0.93 -9.91
N ASN A 74 4.46 -1.12 -8.89
CA ASN A 74 5.03 -2.42 -8.56
C ASN A 74 4.10 -3.08 -7.54
N ASN A 75 3.44 -4.16 -7.97
CA ASN A 75 2.41 -4.83 -7.18
C ASN A 75 2.93 -6.12 -6.53
N GLU A 76 4.25 -6.21 -6.25
CA GLU A 76 4.79 -7.38 -5.58
C GLU A 76 4.34 -7.42 -4.12
N THR A 77 3.53 -8.41 -3.81
CA THR A 77 2.99 -8.66 -2.47
C THR A 77 2.83 -10.16 -2.23
N TYR A 78 2.83 -10.57 -0.98
CA TYR A 78 2.56 -11.94 -0.54
C TYR A 78 2.14 -11.97 0.92
N PHE A 79 1.41 -13.01 1.32
CA PHE A 79 0.99 -13.19 2.70
C PHE A 79 2.19 -13.26 3.66
N PHE A 80 2.04 -12.61 4.81
CA PHE A 80 3.03 -12.55 5.89
C PHE A 80 4.39 -11.96 5.50
N ARG A 81 4.43 -11.07 4.49
CA ARG A 81 5.63 -10.30 4.20
C ARG A 81 6.04 -9.47 5.43
N GLU A 82 7.32 -9.59 5.86
CA GLU A 82 7.86 -8.91 7.05
C GLU A 82 7.02 -9.17 8.32
N PRO A 83 6.94 -10.43 8.79
CA PRO A 83 6.00 -10.86 9.84
C PRO A 83 6.22 -10.16 11.18
N HIS A 84 7.41 -9.60 11.42
CA HIS A 84 7.74 -8.84 12.62
C HIS A 84 6.85 -7.61 12.82
N HIS A 85 6.32 -7.00 11.75
CA HIS A 85 5.36 -5.89 11.85
C HIS A 85 4.03 -6.33 12.48
N PHE A 86 3.52 -7.49 12.10
CA PHE A 86 2.29 -8.03 12.71
C PHE A 86 2.53 -8.42 14.18
N ALA A 87 3.68 -9.02 14.48
CA ALA A 87 4.09 -9.30 15.86
C ALA A 87 4.23 -8.01 16.69
N PHE A 88 4.76 -6.92 16.11
CA PHE A 88 4.81 -5.62 16.76
C PHE A 88 3.41 -5.11 17.13
N ILE A 89 2.44 -5.19 16.23
CA ILE A 89 1.06 -4.78 16.49
C ILE A 89 0.48 -5.58 17.65
N LEU A 90 0.62 -6.91 17.62
CA LEU A 90 0.08 -7.79 18.66
C LEU A 90 0.72 -7.56 20.04
N ASN A 91 2.05 -7.36 20.08
CA ASN A 91 2.81 -7.37 21.33
C ASN A 91 3.15 -5.99 21.88
N GLN A 92 3.13 -4.93 21.05
CA GLN A 92 3.51 -3.59 21.46
C GLN A 92 2.37 -2.56 21.35
N VAL A 93 1.47 -2.70 20.36
CA VAL A 93 0.38 -1.76 20.16
C VAL A 93 -0.85 -2.14 20.96
N ILE A 94 -1.29 -3.38 20.86
CA ILE A 94 -2.55 -3.84 21.49
C ILE A 94 -2.48 -3.83 23.03
N PRO A 95 -1.43 -4.35 23.72
CA PRO A 95 -1.43 -4.45 25.17
C PRO A 95 -1.64 -3.13 25.91
N PRO A 96 -0.98 -2.01 25.59
CA PRO A 96 -1.24 -0.75 26.27
C PRO A 96 -2.62 -0.14 25.93
N LEU A 97 -3.27 -0.58 24.87
CA LEU A 97 -4.59 -0.10 24.43
C LEU A 97 -5.76 -0.98 24.90
N GLN A 98 -5.51 -2.04 25.65
CA GLN A 98 -6.54 -3.04 26.00
C GLN A 98 -7.84 -2.45 26.56
N SER A 99 -7.74 -1.48 27.47
CA SER A 99 -8.93 -0.81 28.07
C SER A 99 -9.73 -0.05 27.01
N VAL A 100 -9.05 0.65 26.14
CA VAL A 100 -9.66 1.45 25.05
C VAL A 100 -10.27 0.54 23.99
N LEU A 101 -9.59 -0.52 23.61
CA LEU A 101 -10.03 -1.45 22.57
C LEU A 101 -11.23 -2.32 22.98
N ARG A 102 -11.61 -2.32 24.25
CA ARG A 102 -12.91 -2.89 24.69
C ARG A 102 -14.09 -2.00 24.33
N THR A 103 -13.87 -0.71 24.16
CA THR A 103 -14.94 0.27 23.86
C THR A 103 -15.02 0.63 22.39
N ARG A 104 -13.89 0.55 21.65
CA ARG A 104 -13.82 0.81 20.22
C ARG A 104 -12.95 -0.21 19.50
N PRO A 105 -13.08 -0.39 18.18
CA PRO A 105 -12.20 -1.25 17.42
C PRO A 105 -10.76 -0.70 17.37
N LEU A 106 -9.79 -1.62 17.19
CA LEU A 106 -8.47 -1.29 16.67
C LEU A 106 -8.62 -0.77 15.25
N ARG A 107 -8.08 0.41 14.96
CA ARG A 107 -8.17 1.03 13.63
C ARG A 107 -6.82 1.02 12.94
N VAL A 108 -6.77 0.39 11.79
CA VAL A 108 -5.56 0.26 10.99
C VAL A 108 -5.80 0.76 9.57
N LEU A 109 -4.83 1.48 9.01
CA LEU A 109 -4.76 1.77 7.59
C LEU A 109 -3.64 0.95 6.96
N SER A 110 -3.95 0.21 5.90
CA SER A 110 -2.99 -0.42 5.00
C SER A 110 -2.91 0.41 3.72
N ALA A 111 -1.88 1.24 3.61
CA ALA A 111 -1.67 2.18 2.52
C ALA A 111 -0.76 1.58 1.45
N GLY A 112 -1.27 1.35 0.24
CA GLY A 112 -0.60 0.58 -0.80
C GLY A 112 -0.79 -0.92 -0.62
N CYS A 113 -2.03 -1.36 -0.34
CA CYS A 113 -2.35 -2.74 0.04
C CYS A 113 -2.27 -3.75 -1.12
N SER A 114 -2.08 -3.30 -2.36
CA SER A 114 -2.10 -4.15 -3.56
C SER A 114 -3.32 -5.09 -3.59
N SER A 115 -3.11 -6.38 -3.79
CA SER A 115 -4.16 -7.41 -3.83
C SER A 115 -4.61 -7.93 -2.45
N GLY A 116 -4.28 -7.21 -1.36
CA GLY A 116 -4.86 -7.42 -0.03
C GLY A 116 -4.14 -8.43 0.86
N GLU A 117 -2.99 -8.96 0.45
CA GLU A 117 -2.22 -9.93 1.25
C GLU A 117 -1.78 -9.33 2.58
N GLU A 118 -1.40 -8.03 2.62
CA GLU A 118 -0.98 -7.35 3.85
C GLU A 118 -2.13 -7.21 4.86
N PRO A 119 -3.27 -6.55 4.55
CA PRO A 119 -4.36 -6.41 5.51
C PRO A 119 -4.94 -7.76 5.92
N TYR A 120 -5.03 -8.74 5.03
CA TYR A 120 -5.49 -10.07 5.39
C TYR A 120 -4.50 -10.85 6.25
N SER A 121 -3.18 -10.66 6.06
CA SER A 121 -2.17 -11.23 6.97
C SER A 121 -2.33 -10.68 8.37
N LEU A 122 -2.64 -9.39 8.51
CA LEU A 122 -2.95 -8.80 9.82
C LEU A 122 -4.20 -9.45 10.42
N VAL A 123 -5.30 -9.60 9.66
CA VAL A 123 -6.52 -10.26 10.16
C VAL A 123 -6.24 -11.69 10.60
N VAL A 124 -5.46 -12.46 9.83
CA VAL A 124 -5.07 -13.83 10.24
C VAL A 124 -4.37 -13.81 11.58
N ASN A 125 -3.40 -12.92 11.78
CA ASN A 125 -2.68 -12.79 13.05
C ASN A 125 -3.62 -12.38 14.21
N LEU A 126 -4.56 -11.44 13.99
CA LEU A 126 -5.53 -11.01 15.00
C LEU A 126 -6.51 -12.13 15.41
N VAL A 127 -7.00 -12.88 14.42
CA VAL A 127 -7.90 -14.04 14.68
C VAL A 127 -7.15 -15.17 15.39
N ASP A 128 -5.98 -15.53 14.89
CA ASP A 128 -5.20 -16.66 15.41
C ASP A 128 -4.63 -16.37 16.83
N SER A 129 -4.45 -15.09 17.20
CA SER A 129 -4.10 -14.69 18.58
C SER A 129 -5.25 -14.82 19.58
N GLY A 130 -6.46 -15.17 19.13
CA GLY A 130 -7.63 -15.30 19.99
C GLY A 130 -8.25 -13.98 20.46
N LEU A 131 -7.86 -12.83 19.91
CA LEU A 131 -8.38 -11.52 20.29
C LEU A 131 -9.88 -11.39 20.03
N GLU A 132 -10.39 -11.96 18.94
CA GLU A 132 -11.84 -11.99 18.65
C GLU A 132 -12.63 -12.69 19.76
N LEU A 133 -12.13 -13.81 20.28
CA LEU A 133 -12.75 -14.56 21.37
C LEU A 133 -12.74 -13.79 22.70
N GLN A 134 -11.81 -12.86 22.85
CA GLN A 134 -11.72 -11.96 24.01
C GLN A 134 -12.60 -10.71 23.85
N GLY A 135 -13.35 -10.60 22.73
CA GLY A 135 -14.28 -9.50 22.46
C GLY A 135 -13.64 -8.26 21.80
N TYR A 136 -12.37 -8.36 21.36
CA TYR A 136 -11.73 -7.28 20.59
C TYR A 136 -12.26 -7.25 19.16
N ARG A 137 -12.33 -6.05 18.61
CA ARG A 137 -12.76 -5.80 17.23
C ARG A 137 -11.71 -4.99 16.51
N TRP A 138 -11.69 -5.06 15.18
CA TRP A 138 -10.81 -4.26 14.32
C TRP A 138 -11.57 -3.74 13.11
N GLU A 139 -11.08 -2.62 12.61
CA GLU A 139 -11.49 -1.98 11.37
C GLU A 139 -10.22 -1.63 10.60
N ILE A 140 -10.02 -2.29 9.47
CA ILE A 140 -8.85 -2.12 8.62
C ILE A 140 -9.32 -1.46 7.33
N ASP A 141 -8.92 -0.22 7.13
CA ASP A 141 -9.06 0.46 5.85
C ASP A 141 -7.83 0.12 5.01
N ALA A 142 -8.05 -0.35 3.79
CA ALA A 142 -7.00 -0.81 2.90
C ALA A 142 -7.16 -0.14 1.52
N CYS A 143 -6.14 0.57 1.07
CA CYS A 143 -6.22 1.32 -0.17
C CYS A 143 -5.03 1.07 -1.09
N ASP A 144 -5.30 1.16 -2.38
CA ASP A 144 -4.30 1.12 -3.44
C ASP A 144 -4.71 2.02 -4.61
N LEU A 145 -3.74 2.46 -5.39
CA LEU A 145 -3.97 3.22 -6.62
C LEU A 145 -4.59 2.33 -7.72
N ASN A 146 -4.24 1.05 -7.74
CA ASN A 146 -4.60 0.08 -8.76
C ASN A 146 -5.96 -0.57 -8.48
N THR A 147 -7.00 -0.14 -9.20
CA THR A 147 -8.37 -0.67 -9.05
C THR A 147 -8.47 -2.17 -9.26
N ALA A 148 -7.72 -2.74 -10.21
CA ALA A 148 -7.75 -4.18 -10.47
C ALA A 148 -7.19 -4.98 -9.28
N ARG A 149 -6.21 -4.42 -8.56
CA ARG A 149 -5.70 -5.03 -7.33
C ARG A 149 -6.72 -4.95 -6.20
N ILE A 150 -7.42 -3.84 -6.07
CA ILE A 150 -8.53 -3.69 -5.11
C ILE A 150 -9.65 -4.70 -5.38
N GLU A 151 -10.00 -4.93 -6.64
CA GLU A 151 -10.98 -5.97 -7.00
C GLU A 151 -10.49 -7.37 -6.66
N GLN A 152 -9.21 -7.67 -6.93
CA GLN A 152 -8.59 -8.94 -6.54
C GLN A 152 -8.61 -9.11 -5.01
N ALA A 153 -8.28 -8.06 -4.25
CA ALA A 153 -8.32 -8.06 -2.80
C ALA A 153 -9.73 -8.38 -2.27
N ARG A 154 -10.76 -7.75 -2.83
CA ARG A 154 -12.17 -8.02 -2.47
C ARG A 154 -12.58 -9.46 -2.78
N ASN A 155 -12.11 -10.02 -3.88
CA ASN A 155 -12.37 -11.41 -4.24
C ASN A 155 -11.61 -12.38 -3.33
N ALA A 156 -10.45 -11.97 -2.79
CA ALA A 156 -9.59 -12.76 -1.90
C ALA A 156 -9.22 -14.15 -2.49
N LEU A 157 -8.97 -14.20 -3.81
CA LEU A 157 -8.57 -15.38 -4.55
C LEU A 157 -7.13 -15.21 -5.06
N TYR A 158 -6.24 -16.09 -4.64
CA TYR A 158 -4.81 -15.92 -4.77
C TYR A 158 -4.13 -17.04 -5.55
N GLU A 159 -3.09 -16.69 -6.29
CA GLU A 159 -2.18 -17.64 -6.94
C GLU A 159 -1.22 -18.25 -5.92
N PRO A 160 -0.61 -19.42 -6.19
CA PRO A 160 0.38 -20.04 -5.31
C PRO A 160 1.53 -19.11 -4.90
N GLY A 161 1.93 -18.19 -5.76
CA GLY A 161 2.99 -17.21 -5.51
C GLY A 161 2.69 -16.26 -4.34
N SER A 162 1.42 -15.91 -4.11
CA SER A 162 1.02 -15.09 -2.97
C SER A 162 1.19 -15.83 -1.61
N LEU A 163 1.25 -17.18 -1.65
CA LEU A 163 1.40 -18.02 -0.46
C LEU A 163 2.80 -18.62 -0.32
N ARG A 164 3.80 -18.07 -1.00
CA ARG A 164 5.16 -18.66 -1.10
C ARG A 164 5.89 -18.87 0.23
N VAL A 165 5.54 -18.09 1.26
CA VAL A 165 6.12 -18.24 2.62
C VAL A 165 5.15 -18.92 3.60
N CYS A 166 3.94 -19.27 3.15
CA CYS A 166 3.00 -20.02 3.97
C CYS A 166 3.38 -21.51 3.97
N ASP A 167 3.50 -22.10 5.14
CA ASP A 167 3.58 -23.55 5.27
C ASP A 167 2.22 -24.22 5.01
N ASP A 168 2.22 -25.54 4.99
CA ASP A 168 1.00 -26.30 4.70
C ASP A 168 -0.06 -26.17 5.79
N GLU A 169 0.34 -25.97 7.04
CA GLU A 169 -0.59 -25.74 8.15
C GLU A 169 -1.34 -24.41 7.97
N VAL A 170 -0.62 -23.32 7.69
CA VAL A 170 -1.22 -22.01 7.39
C VAL A 170 -2.12 -22.08 6.16
N ARG A 171 -1.68 -22.76 5.08
CA ARG A 171 -2.48 -22.92 3.87
C ARG A 171 -3.80 -23.64 4.16
N GLN A 172 -3.77 -24.75 4.86
CA GLN A 172 -4.98 -25.53 5.23
C GLN A 172 -5.88 -24.78 6.19
N ARG A 173 -5.29 -24.07 7.18
CA ARG A 173 -6.04 -23.31 8.18
C ARG A 173 -6.72 -22.08 7.58
N CYS A 174 -6.04 -21.33 6.72
CA CYS A 174 -6.51 -20.03 6.24
C CYS A 174 -7.22 -20.08 4.89
N PHE A 175 -6.95 -21.06 4.07
CA PHE A 175 -7.43 -21.06 2.68
C PHE A 175 -8.24 -22.32 2.32
N ILE A 176 -9.02 -22.19 1.26
CA ILE A 176 -9.71 -23.29 0.57
C ILE A 176 -9.09 -23.37 -0.82
N ARG A 177 -8.66 -24.55 -1.23
CA ARG A 177 -8.14 -24.76 -2.59
C ARG A 177 -9.30 -24.66 -3.61
N ASN A 178 -9.12 -23.83 -4.61
CA ASN A 178 -10.06 -23.60 -5.72
C ASN A 178 -9.32 -23.78 -7.04
N GLY A 179 -9.28 -25.01 -7.54
CA GLY A 179 -8.44 -25.40 -8.68
C GLY A 179 -6.96 -25.21 -8.36
N GLU A 180 -6.29 -24.36 -9.15
CA GLU A 180 -4.87 -23.99 -8.93
C GLU A 180 -4.71 -22.81 -7.96
N ARG A 181 -5.80 -22.16 -7.59
CA ARG A 181 -5.83 -20.98 -6.72
C ARG A 181 -6.24 -21.31 -5.29
N PHE A 182 -6.14 -20.32 -4.44
CA PHE A 182 -6.44 -20.39 -3.01
C PHE A 182 -7.40 -19.28 -2.61
N GLN A 183 -8.59 -19.65 -2.16
CA GLN A 183 -9.59 -18.73 -1.63
C GLN A 183 -9.38 -18.54 -0.14
N LEU A 184 -9.17 -17.30 0.31
CA LEU A 184 -9.11 -16.99 1.74
C LEU A 184 -10.47 -17.27 2.39
N LYS A 185 -10.47 -17.97 3.53
CA LYS A 185 -11.70 -18.32 4.25
C LYS A 185 -12.39 -17.07 4.82
N ASP A 186 -13.71 -17.04 4.81
CA ASP A 186 -14.52 -15.86 5.16
C ASP A 186 -14.24 -15.30 6.55
N ARG A 187 -13.87 -16.16 7.51
CA ARG A 187 -13.53 -15.70 8.87
C ARG A 187 -12.34 -14.73 8.90
N TYR A 188 -11.41 -14.81 7.93
CA TYR A 188 -10.24 -13.95 7.82
C TYR A 188 -10.45 -12.74 6.89
N ARG A 189 -11.66 -12.60 6.33
CA ARG A 189 -12.00 -11.47 5.44
C ARG A 189 -12.74 -10.35 6.16
N LYS A 190 -13.16 -10.59 7.40
CA LYS A 190 -13.98 -9.65 8.19
C LYS A 190 -13.17 -8.43 8.66
N GLY A 191 -13.84 -7.29 8.68
CA GLY A 191 -13.28 -6.05 9.22
C GLY A 191 -12.30 -5.34 8.31
N VAL A 192 -12.19 -5.71 7.02
CA VAL A 192 -11.36 -5.03 6.02
C VAL A 192 -12.26 -4.31 5.01
N ASN A 193 -12.00 -3.02 4.81
CA ASN A 193 -12.66 -2.17 3.85
C ASN A 193 -11.67 -1.76 2.76
N PHE A 194 -11.90 -2.19 1.51
CA PHE A 194 -11.04 -1.91 0.37
C PHE A 194 -11.57 -0.75 -0.48
N PHE A 195 -10.71 0.19 -0.81
CA PHE A 195 -11.05 1.32 -1.68
C PHE A 195 -9.86 1.79 -2.50
N GLN A 196 -10.15 2.45 -3.61
CA GLN A 196 -9.11 3.08 -4.41
C GLN A 196 -8.72 4.43 -3.79
N ALA A 197 -7.41 4.70 -3.70
CA ALA A 197 -6.90 6.01 -3.34
C ALA A 197 -5.56 6.30 -4.04
N ASN A 198 -5.39 7.56 -4.47
CA ASN A 198 -4.10 8.08 -4.88
C ASN A 198 -3.43 8.76 -3.68
N LEU A 199 -2.39 8.13 -3.16
CA LEU A 199 -1.68 8.60 -1.96
C LEU A 199 -0.80 9.84 -2.20
N ALA A 200 -0.53 10.17 -3.46
CA ALA A 200 0.22 11.37 -3.85
C ALA A 200 -0.67 12.57 -4.20
N GLY A 201 -1.99 12.38 -4.24
CA GLY A 201 -2.92 13.44 -4.60
C GLY A 201 -3.04 14.52 -3.52
N PRO A 202 -3.43 15.74 -3.89
CA PRO A 202 -3.62 16.86 -2.96
C PRO A 202 -4.75 16.62 -1.94
N THR A 203 -5.71 15.78 -2.29
CA THR A 203 -6.76 15.26 -1.42
C THR A 203 -6.61 13.75 -1.35
N VAL A 204 -5.83 13.29 -0.40
CA VAL A 204 -5.77 11.86 -0.13
C VAL A 204 -7.11 11.46 0.48
N GLY A 205 -7.98 10.86 -0.30
CA GLY A 205 -9.30 10.39 0.11
C GLY A 205 -9.24 9.20 1.09
N LEU A 206 -8.36 9.29 2.10
CA LEU A 206 -8.10 8.24 3.10
C LEU A 206 -9.16 8.20 4.21
N GLY A 207 -10.36 8.60 3.89
CA GLY A 207 -11.58 8.34 4.65
C GLY A 207 -11.66 9.07 5.99
N ARG A 208 -11.10 8.52 7.05
CA ARG A 208 -11.27 9.01 8.41
C ARG A 208 -9.93 9.18 9.14
N ALA A 209 -9.89 10.09 10.09
CA ALA A 209 -8.78 10.20 11.04
C ALA A 209 -8.99 9.24 12.23
N GLY A 210 -7.95 9.02 13.01
CA GLY A 210 -8.01 8.25 14.24
C GLY A 210 -7.57 6.80 14.10
N TYR A 211 -6.55 6.54 13.28
CA TYR A 211 -5.88 5.23 13.22
C TYR A 211 -4.92 5.03 14.39
N ASP A 212 -4.90 3.83 14.94
CA ASP A 212 -3.89 3.38 15.90
C ASP A 212 -2.58 3.01 15.19
N VAL A 213 -2.71 2.45 13.98
CA VAL A 213 -1.58 2.02 13.15
C VAL A 213 -1.81 2.37 11.69
N ILE A 214 -0.76 2.84 11.03
CA ILE A 214 -0.68 2.91 9.56
C ILE A 214 0.44 1.99 9.11
N LEU A 215 0.13 1.06 8.21
CA LEU A 215 1.08 0.28 7.43
C LEU A 215 1.26 0.97 6.08
N CYS A 216 2.49 1.36 5.74
CA CYS A 216 2.83 1.90 4.42
C CYS A 216 4.19 1.31 4.03
N ARG A 217 4.17 0.14 3.39
CA ARG A 217 5.36 -0.69 3.25
C ARG A 217 5.73 -0.91 1.79
N ASN A 218 7.03 -0.77 1.50
CA ASN A 218 7.61 -1.06 0.18
C ASN A 218 7.00 -0.24 -0.98
N MET A 219 6.51 0.96 -0.68
CA MET A 219 5.87 1.86 -1.62
C MET A 219 6.58 3.21 -1.70
N LEU A 220 7.02 3.76 -0.58
CA LEU A 220 7.64 5.09 -0.49
C LEU A 220 8.96 5.18 -1.24
N ILE A 221 9.64 4.05 -1.43
CA ILE A 221 10.86 3.97 -2.24
C ILE A 221 10.67 4.45 -3.69
N TYR A 222 9.44 4.51 -4.17
CA TYR A 222 9.10 4.98 -5.51
C TYR A 222 8.67 6.45 -5.55
N PHE A 223 8.48 7.08 -4.38
CA PHE A 223 7.98 8.45 -4.30
C PHE A 223 9.08 9.47 -4.51
N HIS A 224 8.73 10.57 -5.17
CA HIS A 224 9.54 11.79 -5.17
C HIS A 224 9.54 12.42 -3.76
N ASP A 225 10.62 13.10 -3.38
CA ASP A 225 10.79 13.63 -2.02
C ASP A 225 9.65 14.51 -1.54
N ASP A 226 9.13 15.42 -2.38
CA ASP A 226 8.02 16.30 -1.99
C ASP A 226 6.73 15.50 -1.73
N ALA A 227 6.44 14.52 -2.57
CA ALA A 227 5.28 13.64 -2.39
C ALA A 227 5.44 12.75 -1.16
N PHE A 228 6.66 12.25 -0.89
CA PHE A 228 6.99 11.53 0.32
C PHE A 228 6.71 12.38 1.57
N ILE A 229 7.27 13.59 1.66
CA ILE A 229 7.09 14.48 2.81
C ILE A 229 5.61 14.83 3.01
N SER A 230 4.91 15.16 1.91
CA SER A 230 3.48 15.45 1.94
C SER A 230 2.65 14.29 2.47
N LEU A 231 2.92 13.06 2.01
CA LEU A 231 2.19 11.86 2.43
C LEU A 231 2.45 11.52 3.91
N ILE A 232 3.70 11.61 4.36
CA ILE A 232 4.04 11.37 5.77
C ILE A 232 3.39 12.42 6.68
N GLY A 233 3.39 13.70 6.27
CA GLY A 233 2.65 14.75 6.97
C GLY A 233 1.13 14.46 7.01
N HIS A 234 0.57 13.85 5.97
CA HIS A 234 -0.82 13.43 5.95
C HIS A 234 -1.06 12.26 6.93
N PHE A 235 -0.20 11.24 6.93
CA PHE A 235 -0.28 10.14 7.89
C PHE A 235 -0.18 10.59 9.34
N SER A 236 0.67 11.59 9.63
CA SER A 236 0.73 12.20 10.96
C SER A 236 -0.62 12.75 11.41
N ARG A 237 -1.39 13.38 10.53
CA ARG A 237 -2.74 13.89 10.87
C ARG A 237 -3.78 12.79 11.02
N LEU A 238 -3.64 11.68 10.32
CA LEU A 238 -4.58 10.55 10.36
C LEU A 238 -4.36 9.65 11.59
N LEU A 239 -3.14 9.53 12.10
CA LEU A 239 -2.84 8.75 13.29
C LEU A 239 -3.39 9.42 14.55
N LEU A 240 -3.79 8.65 15.52
CA LEU A 240 -4.00 9.12 16.89
C LEU A 240 -2.66 9.56 17.53
N PRO A 241 -2.67 10.49 18.49
CA PRO A 241 -1.48 10.74 19.30
C PRO A 241 -0.97 9.45 19.93
N GLY A 242 0.33 9.16 19.78
CA GLY A 242 0.93 7.89 20.21
C GLY A 242 0.68 6.70 19.29
N GLY A 243 -0.03 6.89 18.17
CA GLY A 243 -0.20 5.86 17.13
C GLY A 243 1.08 5.61 16.34
N TYR A 244 1.13 4.54 15.58
CA TYR A 244 2.35 4.03 14.95
C TYR A 244 2.25 4.01 13.42
N LEU A 245 3.33 4.46 12.78
CA LEU A 245 3.57 4.26 11.36
C LEU A 245 4.63 3.16 11.19
N LEU A 246 4.31 2.12 10.42
CA LEU A 246 5.20 1.01 10.08
C LEU A 246 5.54 1.07 8.60
N LEU A 247 6.83 1.17 8.30
CA LEU A 247 7.38 1.26 6.95
C LEU A 247 8.11 -0.04 6.57
N GLY A 248 8.31 -0.28 5.27
CA GLY A 248 9.13 -1.40 4.80
C GLY A 248 10.61 -1.24 5.17
N HIS A 249 11.34 -2.34 5.17
CA HIS A 249 12.74 -2.39 5.63
C HIS A 249 13.72 -1.44 4.90
N SER A 250 13.39 -1.02 3.68
CA SER A 250 14.21 -0.09 2.87
C SER A 250 13.74 1.36 2.96
N GLU A 251 12.82 1.68 3.87
CA GLU A 251 12.18 2.99 4.02
C GLU A 251 12.49 3.56 5.40
N SER A 252 12.84 4.84 5.48
CA SER A 252 13.21 5.48 6.74
C SER A 252 12.70 6.91 6.85
N LEU A 253 12.27 7.30 8.07
CA LEU A 253 11.92 8.68 8.45
C LEU A 253 12.98 9.33 9.35
N VAL A 254 14.05 8.63 9.70
CA VAL A 254 15.08 9.15 10.59
C VAL A 254 15.60 10.49 10.04
N ASP A 255 15.62 11.50 10.87
CA ASP A 255 16.02 12.88 10.58
C ASP A 255 15.21 13.62 9.49
N ARG A 256 14.08 13.04 9.04
CA ARG A 256 13.24 13.63 7.98
C ARG A 256 11.94 14.27 8.49
N MET A 257 11.37 13.75 9.58
CA MET A 257 10.04 14.15 10.06
C MET A 257 9.99 14.25 11.60
N PRO A 258 10.04 15.45 12.18
CA PRO A 258 10.08 15.65 13.65
C PRO A 258 8.79 15.25 14.36
N THR A 259 7.69 15.05 13.62
CA THR A 259 6.40 14.60 14.18
C THR A 259 6.38 13.11 14.51
N PHE A 260 7.46 12.38 14.22
CA PHE A 260 7.60 10.97 14.49
C PHE A 260 8.87 10.68 15.29
N GLU A 261 8.70 9.92 16.37
CA GLU A 261 9.80 9.36 17.17
C GLU A 261 10.13 7.96 16.62
N PRO A 262 11.36 7.71 16.17
CA PRO A 262 11.77 6.37 15.75
C PRO A 262 11.94 5.47 16.98
N LEU A 263 11.37 4.26 16.92
CA LEU A 263 11.47 3.22 17.94
C LEU A 263 11.96 1.93 17.29
N PHE A 264 13.02 1.34 17.85
CA PHE A 264 13.49 0.04 17.42
C PHE A 264 13.22 -1.00 18.53
N LEU A 265 12.22 -1.86 18.31
CA LEU A 265 11.78 -2.85 19.28
C LEU A 265 11.65 -4.23 18.62
N ASN A 266 12.29 -5.24 19.22
CA ASN A 266 12.20 -6.62 18.77
C ASN A 266 12.49 -6.82 17.27
N GLY A 267 13.51 -6.12 16.74
CA GLY A 267 13.88 -6.19 15.33
C GLY A 267 12.97 -5.41 14.37
N THR A 268 12.01 -4.63 14.90
CA THR A 268 11.10 -3.80 14.11
C THR A 268 11.40 -2.33 14.32
N MET A 269 11.62 -1.60 13.23
CA MET A 269 11.61 -0.14 13.23
C MET A 269 10.16 0.33 13.08
N ALA A 270 9.69 1.09 14.07
CA ALA A 270 8.39 1.73 14.09
C ALA A 270 8.57 3.23 14.30
N TYR A 271 7.61 4.02 13.85
CA TYR A 271 7.61 5.46 14.02
C TYR A 271 6.36 5.85 14.80
N ARG A 272 6.55 6.31 16.04
CA ARG A 272 5.47 6.72 16.93
C ARG A 272 5.15 8.19 16.69
N ARG A 273 3.87 8.50 16.45
CA ARG A 273 3.43 9.89 16.39
C ARG A 273 3.62 10.57 17.75
N THR A 274 4.42 11.64 17.82
CA THR A 274 4.53 12.51 18.99
C THR A 274 3.27 13.35 19.15
N GLY A 275 2.86 13.60 20.39
CA GLY A 275 1.59 14.27 20.67
C GLY A 275 1.70 15.78 20.55
N GLU A 276 1.77 16.45 19.56
CA GLU A 276 1.40 17.85 19.31
C GLU A 276 1.76 18.21 17.87
N CYS A 277 0.74 18.40 17.01
CA CYS A 277 0.87 19.33 15.91
C CYS A 277 0.62 20.72 16.48
N SER A 278 1.68 21.54 16.59
CA SER A 278 1.54 22.99 16.71
C SER A 278 0.85 23.55 15.46
#